data_089e601e0b3ad1bafe3aec2dfe2a04c7
#
_entry.id   089e601e0b3ad1bafe3aec2dfe2a04c7
#
_cell.length_a   1.000
_cell.length_b   1.000
_cell.length_c   1.000
_cell.angle_alpha   90.00
_cell.angle_beta   90.00
_cell.angle_gamma   90.00
#
_symmetry.space_group_name_H-M   'P 1'
#
loop_
_entity.id
_entity.type
_entity.pdbx_description
1 polymer ?
#
loop_
_entity_poly.entity_id
_entity_poly.type
_entity_poly.pdbx_seq_one_letter_code
_entity_poly.pdbx_strand_id
1 'polypeptide(L)'
;VSTEEAEEADTENAATENHEFDPLKTEIMRATYRALITQGYSDLTMQGIADEFAKSKSLLYYHYDGKADLLAEFLEFALHRFETEIAVEEDDPAEQLRTLVDRLVPEELEEDSYHVQIALLELRSEAPHEDLFRDQYTAVDERITAVISGILRRGVETGTFTDIDPETEAELLVSLLIGARTRRLTTYEEFDVRETRRALETYLDRLPSTEDGTTVGGAEPARDGMTIDEAGSTEDDDGPERPDH
;
A
#
# COMPACT_ATOMS: atom_id res chain seq x y z
N VAL A 1 -51.02 -6.04 -5.87
CA VAL A 1 -50.26 -6.33 -4.64
C VAL A 1 -49.13 -7.29 -5.02
N SER A 2 -47.91 -6.86 -4.78
CA SER A 2 -46.68 -7.69 -4.64
C SER A 2 -45.95 -8.07 -5.90
N THR A 3 -45.17 -7.15 -6.41
CA THR A 3 -43.99 -7.49 -7.25
C THR A 3 -42.78 -6.58 -6.89
N GLU A 4 -42.90 -5.72 -5.88
CA GLU A 4 -41.81 -4.81 -5.43
C GLU A 4 -41.06 -5.28 -4.17
N GLU A 5 -41.51 -6.34 -3.50
CA GLU A 5 -40.85 -6.86 -2.28
C GLU A 5 -39.83 -7.98 -2.55
N ALA A 6 -39.64 -8.39 -3.80
CA ALA A 6 -38.68 -9.47 -4.17
C ALA A 6 -37.35 -8.96 -4.71
N GLU A 7 -37.18 -7.66 -5.00
CA GLU A 7 -35.94 -7.09 -5.55
C GLU A 7 -35.03 -6.43 -4.50
N GLU A 8 -35.52 -6.21 -3.28
CA GLU A 8 -34.69 -5.65 -2.20
C GLU A 8 -33.92 -6.69 -1.35
N ALA A 9 -34.21 -7.98 -1.53
CA ALA A 9 -33.55 -9.05 -0.77
C ALA A 9 -32.25 -9.57 -1.41
N ASP A 10 -31.94 -9.21 -2.66
CA ASP A 10 -30.77 -9.71 -3.39
C ASP A 10 -29.56 -8.76 -3.35
N THR A 11 -29.68 -7.57 -2.75
CA THR A 11 -28.60 -6.58 -2.71
C THR A 11 -27.84 -6.55 -1.37
N GLU A 12 -28.30 -7.28 -0.35
CA GLU A 12 -27.67 -7.31 0.99
C GLU A 12 -26.77 -8.53 1.21
N ASN A 13 -26.66 -9.43 0.24
CA ASN A 13 -25.86 -10.66 0.35
C ASN A 13 -24.52 -10.62 -0.43
N ALA A 14 -24.08 -9.44 -0.87
CA ALA A 14 -22.84 -9.28 -1.62
C ALA A 14 -21.63 -8.83 -0.76
N ALA A 15 -21.77 -8.80 0.58
CA ALA A 15 -20.76 -8.21 1.46
C ALA A 15 -20.27 -9.15 2.55
N THR A 16 -20.12 -10.44 2.30
CA THR A 16 -19.21 -11.34 3.07
C THR A 16 -19.15 -12.69 2.36
N GLU A 17 -18.60 -12.77 1.17
CA GLU A 17 -18.00 -14.02 0.72
C GLU A 17 -16.73 -14.21 1.57
N ASN A 18 -16.89 -14.94 2.64
CA ASN A 18 -15.80 -15.54 3.39
C ASN A 18 -15.09 -16.47 2.40
N HIS A 19 -14.04 -15.99 1.71
CA HIS A 19 -13.19 -16.79 0.84
C HIS A 19 -12.40 -17.77 1.70
N GLU A 20 -13.10 -18.74 2.26
CA GLU A 20 -12.49 -19.90 2.89
C GLU A 20 -11.91 -20.75 1.75
N PHE A 21 -10.62 -20.61 1.50
CA PHE A 21 -9.93 -21.44 0.51
C PHE A 21 -10.20 -22.91 0.81
N ASP A 22 -10.59 -23.66 -0.23
CA ASP A 22 -10.72 -25.12 -0.17
C ASP A 22 -9.47 -25.71 0.55
N PRO A 23 -9.65 -26.65 1.48
CA PRO A 23 -8.54 -27.29 2.19
C PRO A 23 -7.43 -27.80 1.29
N LEU A 24 -7.76 -28.29 0.09
CA LEU A 24 -6.78 -28.74 -0.90
C LEU A 24 -5.98 -27.56 -1.46
N LYS A 25 -6.65 -26.47 -1.85
CA LYS A 25 -5.98 -25.25 -2.31
C LYS A 25 -5.06 -24.68 -1.23
N THR A 26 -5.53 -24.61 0.00
CA THR A 26 -4.70 -24.18 1.14
C THR A 26 -3.44 -25.04 1.29
N GLU A 27 -3.54 -26.36 1.11
CA GLU A 27 -2.40 -27.28 1.18
C GLU A 27 -1.40 -27.03 0.03
N ILE A 28 -1.91 -26.79 -1.19
CA ILE A 28 -1.07 -26.44 -2.34
C ILE A 28 -0.38 -25.11 -2.11
N MET A 29 -1.07 -24.07 -1.63
CA MET A 29 -0.48 -22.75 -1.34
C MET A 29 0.61 -22.84 -0.25
N ARG A 30 0.42 -23.66 0.78
CA ARG A 30 1.46 -23.93 1.79
C ARG A 30 2.66 -24.68 1.22
N ALA A 31 2.46 -25.60 0.28
CA ALA A 31 3.56 -26.28 -0.40
C ALA A 31 4.33 -25.30 -1.31
N THR A 32 3.62 -24.43 -2.02
CA THR A 32 4.21 -23.35 -2.83
C THR A 32 5.04 -22.41 -1.97
N TYR A 33 4.53 -22.00 -0.81
CA TYR A 33 5.25 -21.19 0.16
C TYR A 33 6.57 -21.84 0.58
N ARG A 34 6.55 -23.13 0.97
CA ARG A 34 7.76 -23.86 1.36
C ARG A 34 8.77 -23.98 0.21
N ALA A 35 8.28 -24.27 -0.98
CA ALA A 35 9.13 -24.36 -2.16
C ALA A 35 9.77 -23.00 -2.51
N LEU A 36 9.03 -21.89 -2.37
CA LEU A 36 9.57 -20.53 -2.57
C LEU A 36 10.67 -20.18 -1.54
N ILE A 37 10.49 -20.52 -0.27
CA ILE A 37 11.53 -20.33 0.75
C ILE A 37 12.79 -21.12 0.45
N THR A 38 12.63 -22.37 0.00
CA THR A 38 13.74 -23.30 -0.18
C THR A 38 14.51 -23.08 -1.47
N GLN A 39 13.80 -22.73 -2.58
CA GLN A 39 14.37 -22.68 -3.93
C GLN A 39 14.45 -21.25 -4.51
N GLY A 40 13.70 -20.29 -3.97
CA GLY A 40 13.48 -18.98 -4.59
C GLY A 40 12.60 -19.07 -5.84
N TYR A 41 12.19 -17.91 -6.38
CA TYR A 41 11.32 -17.85 -7.56
C TYR A 41 12.00 -18.35 -8.83
N SER A 42 13.29 -17.99 -9.04
CA SER A 42 14.04 -18.29 -10.26
C SER A 42 14.19 -19.80 -10.49
N ASP A 43 14.42 -20.58 -9.44
CA ASP A 43 14.61 -22.03 -9.51
C ASP A 43 13.33 -22.83 -9.26
N LEU A 44 12.25 -22.15 -8.89
CA LEU A 44 10.97 -22.77 -8.62
C LEU A 44 10.39 -23.47 -9.86
N THR A 45 10.01 -24.71 -9.68
CA THR A 45 9.35 -25.53 -10.71
C THR A 45 8.10 -26.20 -10.16
N MET A 46 7.18 -26.59 -11.04
CA MET A 46 6.02 -27.41 -10.65
C MET A 46 6.44 -28.72 -9.96
N GLN A 47 7.62 -29.27 -10.31
CA GLN A 47 8.16 -30.42 -9.64
C GLN A 47 8.61 -30.07 -8.22
N GLY A 48 9.34 -28.96 -8.02
CA GLY A 48 9.76 -28.49 -6.70
C GLY A 48 8.59 -28.26 -5.75
N ILE A 49 7.48 -27.65 -6.28
CA ILE A 49 6.25 -27.50 -5.49
C ILE A 49 5.62 -28.85 -5.17
N ALA A 50 5.62 -29.79 -6.13
CA ALA A 50 5.09 -31.13 -5.90
C ALA A 50 5.85 -31.95 -4.86
N ASP A 51 7.16 -31.72 -4.77
CA ASP A 51 8.03 -32.41 -3.77
C ASP A 51 7.72 -31.92 -2.35
N GLU A 52 7.25 -30.66 -2.20
CA GLU A 52 6.74 -30.09 -0.95
C GLU A 52 5.27 -30.43 -0.66
N PHE A 53 4.58 -31.00 -1.63
CA PHE A 53 3.16 -31.31 -1.55
C PHE A 53 2.94 -32.79 -1.21
N ALA A 54 2.26 -33.07 -0.11
CA ALA A 54 2.08 -34.43 0.40
C ALA A 54 1.24 -35.38 -0.50
N LYS A 55 0.66 -34.84 -1.60
CA LYS A 55 -0.16 -35.59 -2.54
C LYS A 55 0.53 -35.70 -3.90
N SER A 56 -0.15 -36.29 -4.91
CA SER A 56 0.48 -36.57 -6.20
C SER A 56 0.68 -35.32 -7.03
N LYS A 57 1.82 -35.25 -7.74
CA LYS A 57 2.11 -34.23 -8.76
C LYS A 57 1.00 -34.09 -9.81
N SER A 58 0.34 -35.21 -10.18
CA SER A 58 -0.77 -35.19 -11.13
C SER A 58 -1.94 -34.33 -10.68
N LEU A 59 -2.11 -34.18 -9.35
CA LEU A 59 -3.17 -33.33 -8.80
C LEU A 59 -2.87 -31.84 -9.02
N LEU A 60 -1.60 -31.41 -8.94
CA LEU A 60 -1.22 -30.02 -9.27
C LEU A 60 -1.51 -29.70 -10.74
N TYR A 61 -1.14 -30.58 -11.65
CA TYR A 61 -1.42 -30.39 -13.10
C TYR A 61 -2.89 -30.57 -13.48
N TYR A 62 -3.72 -31.12 -12.58
CA TYR A 62 -5.16 -31.11 -12.76
C TYR A 62 -5.78 -29.75 -12.43
N HIS A 63 -5.22 -29.01 -11.48
CA HIS A 63 -5.74 -27.73 -11.02
C HIS A 63 -5.08 -26.52 -11.69
N TYR A 64 -3.84 -26.66 -12.17
CA TYR A 64 -3.07 -25.54 -12.70
C TYR A 64 -2.43 -25.89 -14.05
N ASP A 65 -2.58 -25.01 -15.00
CA ASP A 65 -2.00 -25.16 -16.34
C ASP A 65 -0.45 -25.04 -16.31
N GLY A 66 0.10 -24.37 -15.29
CA GLY A 66 1.54 -24.19 -15.12
C GLY A 66 1.94 -23.37 -13.91
N LYS A 67 3.24 -23.06 -13.81
CA LYS A 67 3.83 -22.32 -12.71
C LYS A 67 3.22 -20.92 -12.56
N ALA A 68 2.98 -20.20 -13.67
CA ALA A 68 2.45 -18.86 -13.65
C ALA A 68 1.02 -18.82 -13.08
N ASP A 69 0.16 -19.74 -13.53
CA ASP A 69 -1.21 -19.88 -13.06
C ASP A 69 -1.27 -20.18 -11.55
N LEU A 70 -0.47 -21.17 -11.10
CA LEU A 70 -0.37 -21.51 -9.67
C LEU A 70 0.15 -20.32 -8.84
N LEU A 71 1.12 -19.58 -9.33
CA LEU A 71 1.69 -18.43 -8.60
C LEU A 71 0.76 -17.22 -8.59
N ALA A 72 -0.09 -17.04 -9.60
CA ALA A 72 -1.14 -16.02 -9.56
C ALA A 72 -2.14 -16.30 -8.43
N GLU A 73 -2.60 -17.56 -8.28
CA GLU A 73 -3.45 -17.94 -7.15
C GLU A 73 -2.70 -17.88 -5.80
N PHE A 74 -1.39 -18.15 -5.79
CA PHE A 74 -0.57 -17.96 -4.58
C PHE A 74 -0.51 -16.49 -4.14
N LEU A 75 -0.43 -15.54 -5.06
CA LEU A 75 -0.50 -14.10 -4.76
C LEU A 75 -1.86 -13.72 -4.17
N GLU A 76 -2.95 -14.23 -4.72
CA GLU A 76 -4.30 -14.04 -4.17
C GLU A 76 -4.41 -14.61 -2.75
N PHE A 77 -3.92 -15.83 -2.52
CA PHE A 77 -3.87 -16.44 -1.20
C PHE A 77 -3.03 -15.63 -0.20
N ALA A 78 -1.85 -15.15 -0.64
CA ALA A 78 -0.97 -14.33 0.18
C ALA A 78 -1.63 -12.99 0.53
N LEU A 79 -2.35 -12.36 -0.40
CA LEU A 79 -3.12 -11.15 -0.17
C LEU A 79 -4.22 -11.37 0.88
N HIS A 80 -5.01 -12.42 0.73
CA HIS A 80 -6.08 -12.73 1.70
C HIS A 80 -5.54 -12.94 3.12
N ARG A 81 -4.43 -13.67 3.25
CA ARG A 81 -3.75 -13.80 4.55
C ARG A 81 -3.24 -12.46 5.08
N PHE A 82 -2.64 -11.66 4.22
CA PHE A 82 -2.18 -10.34 4.55
C PHE A 82 -3.33 -9.44 5.05
N GLU A 83 -4.49 -9.45 4.39
CA GLU A 83 -5.69 -8.71 4.83
C GLU A 83 -6.10 -9.11 6.25
N THR A 84 -6.07 -10.40 6.57
CA THR A 84 -6.38 -10.89 7.91
C THR A 84 -5.33 -10.43 8.93
N GLU A 85 -4.06 -10.41 8.54
CA GLU A 85 -2.95 -9.98 9.39
C GLU A 85 -2.94 -8.47 9.63
N ILE A 86 -3.35 -7.64 8.63
CA ILE A 86 -3.42 -6.18 8.75
C ILE A 86 -4.75 -5.67 9.29
N ALA A 87 -5.76 -6.53 9.41
CA ALA A 87 -7.01 -6.19 10.09
C ALA A 87 -6.70 -5.87 11.55
N VAL A 88 -6.53 -4.57 11.82
CA VAL A 88 -6.23 -4.05 13.16
C VAL A 88 -7.54 -3.60 13.79
N GLU A 89 -7.92 -4.23 14.88
CA GLU A 89 -9.05 -3.82 15.72
C GLU A 89 -8.60 -2.73 16.71
N GLU A 90 -8.16 -1.58 16.19
CA GLU A 90 -7.85 -0.41 16.99
C GLU A 90 -8.94 0.64 16.79
N ASP A 91 -9.44 1.19 17.91
CA ASP A 91 -10.49 2.21 17.86
C ASP A 91 -9.94 3.56 17.36
N ASP A 92 -8.67 3.88 17.66
CA ASP A 92 -8.01 5.10 17.23
C ASP A 92 -7.37 4.94 15.84
N PRO A 93 -7.81 5.71 14.84
CA PRO A 93 -7.25 5.67 13.49
C PRO A 93 -5.74 5.96 13.42
N ALA A 94 -5.20 6.81 14.28
CA ALA A 94 -3.78 7.11 14.31
C ALA A 94 -2.96 5.90 14.79
N GLU A 95 -3.40 5.24 15.86
CA GLU A 95 -2.77 4.01 16.35
C GLU A 95 -2.93 2.86 15.35
N GLN A 96 -4.06 2.80 14.65
CA GLN A 96 -4.29 1.81 13.61
C GLN A 96 -3.29 1.95 12.45
N LEU A 97 -2.98 3.19 12.01
CA LEU A 97 -1.96 3.44 11.00
C LEU A 97 -0.56 3.06 11.49
N ARG A 98 -0.22 3.38 12.75
CA ARG A 98 1.08 3.00 13.34
C ARG A 98 1.24 1.48 13.39
N THR A 99 0.21 0.77 13.88
CA THR A 99 0.19 -0.69 13.91
C THR A 99 0.34 -1.29 12.52
N LEU A 100 -0.30 -0.69 11.51
CA LEU A 100 -0.17 -1.10 10.12
C LEU A 100 1.27 -0.94 9.61
N VAL A 101 1.92 0.20 9.88
CA VAL A 101 3.33 0.42 9.54
C VAL A 101 4.23 -0.60 10.23
N ASP A 102 4.00 -0.91 11.49
CA ASP A 102 4.75 -1.91 12.25
C ASP A 102 4.66 -3.31 11.65
N ARG A 103 3.48 -3.69 11.18
CA ARG A 103 3.25 -4.98 10.54
C ARG A 103 3.85 -5.06 9.13
N LEU A 104 3.75 -3.97 8.36
CA LEU A 104 4.23 -3.93 6.98
C LEU A 104 5.75 -3.75 6.85
N VAL A 105 6.34 -3.02 7.79
CA VAL A 105 7.78 -2.73 7.82
C VAL A 105 8.31 -3.06 9.22
N PRO A 106 8.29 -4.34 9.68
CA PRO A 106 8.78 -4.72 11.00
C PRO A 106 10.27 -4.38 11.15
N GLU A 107 10.74 -4.09 12.38
CA GLU A 107 12.17 -3.84 12.62
C GLU A 107 13.03 -5.05 12.27
N GLU A 108 12.59 -6.23 12.69
CA GLU A 108 13.25 -7.50 12.42
C GLU A 108 12.39 -8.30 11.44
N LEU A 109 13.02 -8.98 10.51
CA LEU A 109 12.38 -9.85 9.54
C LEU A 109 12.91 -11.25 9.74
N GLU A 110 12.03 -12.19 10.04
CA GLU A 110 12.38 -13.61 10.14
C GLU A 110 12.90 -14.12 8.79
N GLU A 111 13.82 -15.08 8.82
CA GLU A 111 14.49 -15.63 7.63
C GLU A 111 13.49 -16.14 6.57
N ASP A 112 12.47 -16.88 7.00
CA ASP A 112 11.42 -17.38 6.11
C ASP A 112 10.64 -16.23 5.46
N SER A 113 10.30 -15.20 6.25
CA SER A 113 9.61 -14.00 5.75
C SER A 113 10.47 -13.21 4.78
N TYR A 114 11.77 -13.15 5.01
CA TYR A 114 12.73 -12.52 4.09
C TYR A 114 12.73 -13.22 2.73
N HIS A 115 12.87 -14.56 2.70
CA HIS A 115 12.88 -15.32 1.46
C HIS A 115 11.58 -15.20 0.67
N VAL A 116 10.43 -15.22 1.37
CA VAL A 116 9.13 -15.00 0.71
C VAL A 116 9.00 -13.59 0.15
N GLN A 117 9.45 -12.57 0.88
CA GLN A 117 9.40 -11.19 0.37
C GLN A 117 10.31 -11.00 -0.84
N ILE A 118 11.48 -11.65 -0.90
CA ILE A 118 12.32 -11.68 -2.09
C ILE A 118 11.56 -12.32 -3.27
N ALA A 119 10.97 -13.50 -3.06
CA ALA A 119 10.22 -14.18 -4.12
C ALA A 119 9.02 -13.36 -4.63
N LEU A 120 8.31 -12.67 -3.73
CA LEU A 120 7.23 -11.74 -4.10
C LEU A 120 7.76 -10.54 -4.89
N LEU A 121 8.94 -10.02 -4.56
CA LEU A 121 9.58 -8.94 -5.32
C LEU A 121 10.00 -9.41 -6.72
N GLU A 122 10.55 -10.62 -6.84
CA GLU A 122 10.89 -11.24 -8.13
C GLU A 122 9.64 -11.43 -9.00
N LEU A 123 8.53 -11.95 -8.43
CA LEU A 123 7.23 -12.05 -9.10
C LEU A 123 6.72 -10.68 -9.57
N ARG A 124 6.85 -9.63 -8.73
CA ARG A 124 6.46 -8.28 -9.11
C ARG A 124 7.28 -7.75 -10.30
N SER A 125 8.55 -8.15 -10.40
CA SER A 125 9.40 -7.77 -11.54
C SER A 125 8.98 -8.42 -12.85
N GLU A 126 8.26 -9.54 -12.80
CA GLU A 126 7.70 -10.22 -13.98
C GLU A 126 6.35 -9.63 -14.44
N ALA A 127 5.66 -8.88 -13.58
CA ALA A 127 4.34 -8.30 -13.90
C ALA A 127 4.30 -7.46 -15.19
N PRO A 128 5.36 -6.73 -15.62
CA PRO A 128 5.38 -6.08 -16.94
C PRO A 128 5.27 -7.05 -18.13
N HIS A 129 5.59 -8.32 -17.94
CA HIS A 129 5.67 -9.34 -18.98
C HIS A 129 4.60 -10.43 -18.87
N GLU A 130 3.90 -10.51 -17.73
CA GLU A 130 2.90 -11.53 -17.43
C GLU A 130 1.62 -10.85 -16.91
N ASP A 131 0.56 -10.86 -17.71
CA ASP A 131 -0.71 -10.18 -17.41
C ASP A 131 -1.36 -10.71 -16.12
N LEU A 132 -1.27 -12.04 -15.85
CA LEU A 132 -1.77 -12.62 -14.61
C LEU A 132 -1.14 -11.99 -13.36
N PHE A 133 0.16 -11.77 -13.38
CA PHE A 133 0.85 -11.13 -12.24
C PHE A 133 0.53 -9.64 -12.16
N ARG A 134 0.39 -8.97 -13.32
CA ARG A 134 0.01 -7.56 -13.35
C ARG A 134 -1.37 -7.36 -12.72
N ASP A 135 -2.34 -8.19 -13.07
CA ASP A 135 -3.69 -8.12 -12.53
C ASP A 135 -3.70 -8.36 -11.02
N GLN A 136 -2.97 -9.37 -10.54
CA GLN A 136 -2.88 -9.67 -9.11
C GLN A 136 -2.19 -8.54 -8.32
N TYR A 137 -1.07 -7.98 -8.82
CA TYR A 137 -0.42 -6.88 -8.12
C TYR A 137 -1.23 -5.59 -8.15
N THR A 138 -2.00 -5.34 -9.21
CA THR A 138 -2.96 -4.24 -9.26
C THR A 138 -4.01 -4.40 -8.18
N ALA A 139 -4.61 -5.58 -8.06
CA ALA A 139 -5.59 -5.88 -7.02
C ALA A 139 -5.01 -5.75 -5.60
N VAL A 140 -3.75 -6.22 -5.38
CA VAL A 140 -3.05 -6.05 -4.10
C VAL A 140 -2.88 -4.57 -3.75
N ASP A 141 -2.37 -3.77 -4.68
CA ASP A 141 -2.10 -2.35 -4.45
C ASP A 141 -3.41 -1.58 -4.20
N GLU A 142 -4.47 -1.83 -4.99
CA GLU A 142 -5.81 -1.25 -4.79
C GLU A 142 -6.39 -1.61 -3.42
N ARG A 143 -6.21 -2.85 -2.99
CA ARG A 143 -6.74 -3.32 -1.71
C ARG A 143 -6.03 -2.67 -0.52
N ILE A 144 -4.71 -2.58 -0.55
CA ILE A 144 -3.94 -1.91 0.50
C ILE A 144 -4.32 -0.43 0.56
N THR A 145 -4.43 0.24 -0.60
CA THR A 145 -4.86 1.64 -0.70
C THR A 145 -6.26 1.82 -0.09
N ALA A 146 -7.20 0.91 -0.39
CA ALA A 146 -8.55 0.96 0.15
C ALA A 146 -8.58 0.79 1.69
N VAL A 147 -7.75 -0.09 2.25
CA VAL A 147 -7.64 -0.26 3.71
C VAL A 147 -7.12 1.02 4.35
N ILE A 148 -6.03 1.60 3.84
CA ILE A 148 -5.42 2.81 4.39
C ILE A 148 -6.36 4.01 4.25
N SER A 149 -6.98 4.22 3.07
CA SER A 149 -7.94 5.32 2.87
C SER A 149 -9.16 5.18 3.78
N GLY A 150 -9.61 3.95 4.05
CA GLY A 150 -10.67 3.68 5.00
C GLY A 150 -10.33 4.09 6.44
N ILE A 151 -9.09 3.83 6.89
CA ILE A 151 -8.60 4.27 8.20
C ILE A 151 -8.53 5.81 8.26
N LEU A 152 -7.93 6.43 7.25
CA LEU A 152 -7.80 7.89 7.16
C LEU A 152 -9.17 8.58 7.12
N ARG A 153 -10.13 8.05 6.35
CA ARG A 153 -11.49 8.58 6.28
C ARG A 153 -12.19 8.52 7.64
N ARG A 154 -12.10 7.41 8.37
CA ARG A 154 -12.61 7.34 9.74
C ARG A 154 -11.92 8.35 10.65
N GLY A 155 -10.61 8.56 10.50
CA GLY A 155 -9.88 9.58 11.25
C GLY A 155 -10.40 11.00 10.98
N VAL A 156 -10.76 11.32 9.73
CA VAL A 156 -11.39 12.61 9.39
C VAL A 156 -12.80 12.69 9.99
N GLU A 157 -13.60 11.64 9.90
CA GLU A 157 -14.96 11.59 10.44
C GLU A 157 -15.00 11.73 11.97
N THR A 158 -14.02 11.15 12.67
CA THR A 158 -13.90 11.23 14.15
C THR A 158 -13.18 12.49 14.62
N GLY A 159 -12.58 13.26 13.69
CA GLY A 159 -11.79 14.45 14.02
C GLY A 159 -10.38 14.15 14.50
N THR A 160 -9.90 12.92 14.39
CA THR A 160 -8.48 12.56 14.63
C THR A 160 -7.59 13.27 13.63
N PHE A 161 -7.99 13.33 12.37
CA PHE A 161 -7.30 14.05 11.30
C PHE A 161 -8.15 15.21 10.78
N THR A 162 -7.49 16.32 10.36
CA THR A 162 -8.11 17.50 9.77
C THR A 162 -7.37 17.91 8.51
N ASP A 163 -8.09 18.51 7.56
CA ASP A 163 -7.50 19.12 6.35
C ASP A 163 -6.62 18.17 5.51
N ILE A 164 -6.94 16.87 5.52
CA ILE A 164 -6.30 15.87 4.65
C ILE A 164 -7.31 15.33 3.63
N ASP A 165 -6.80 14.90 2.48
CA ASP A 165 -7.53 14.07 1.51
C ASP A 165 -7.14 12.60 1.73
N PRO A 166 -8.05 11.76 2.27
CA PRO A 166 -7.75 10.37 2.63
C PRO A 166 -7.25 9.53 1.46
N GLU A 167 -7.72 9.77 0.25
CA GLU A 167 -7.31 9.05 -0.94
C GLU A 167 -5.89 9.42 -1.36
N THR A 168 -5.56 10.70 -1.37
CA THR A 168 -4.20 11.19 -1.70
C THR A 168 -3.18 10.74 -0.66
N GLU A 169 -3.52 10.82 0.62
CA GLU A 169 -2.63 10.39 1.71
C GLU A 169 -2.43 8.86 1.70
N ALA A 170 -3.47 8.08 1.38
CA ALA A 170 -3.36 6.64 1.24
C ALA A 170 -2.38 6.25 0.11
N GLU A 171 -2.49 6.89 -1.06
CA GLU A 171 -1.60 6.64 -2.19
C GLU A 171 -0.12 6.95 -1.84
N LEU A 172 0.10 8.05 -1.12
CA LEU A 172 1.44 8.41 -0.64
C LEU A 172 1.98 7.36 0.34
N LEU A 173 1.18 6.94 1.34
CA LEU A 173 1.56 5.93 2.32
C LEU A 173 1.88 4.59 1.67
N VAL A 174 1.04 4.11 0.73
CA VAL A 174 1.30 2.87 -0.02
C VAL A 174 2.62 2.96 -0.77
N SER A 175 2.88 4.08 -1.46
CA SER A 175 4.14 4.31 -2.18
C SER A 175 5.35 4.28 -1.25
N LEU A 176 5.26 4.90 -0.07
CA LEU A 176 6.32 4.89 0.95
C LEU A 176 6.56 3.49 1.51
N LEU A 177 5.50 2.72 1.81
CA LEU A 177 5.58 1.37 2.34
C LEU A 177 6.19 0.39 1.33
N ILE A 178 5.76 0.44 0.06
CA ILE A 178 6.35 -0.35 -1.03
C ILE A 178 7.82 0.01 -1.20
N GLY A 179 8.16 1.30 -1.20
CA GLY A 179 9.54 1.78 -1.30
C GLY A 179 10.41 1.32 -0.13
N ALA A 180 9.91 1.38 1.10
CA ALA A 180 10.60 0.92 2.30
C ALA A 180 10.92 -0.58 2.23
N ARG A 181 9.92 -1.40 1.88
CA ARG A 181 10.08 -2.86 1.72
C ARG A 181 11.06 -3.20 0.61
N THR A 182 10.93 -2.58 -0.55
CA THR A 182 11.83 -2.81 -1.69
C THR A 182 13.27 -2.45 -1.34
N ARG A 183 13.52 -1.28 -0.73
CA ARG A 183 14.86 -0.87 -0.30
C ARG A 183 15.47 -1.85 0.68
N ARG A 184 14.70 -2.33 1.67
CA ARG A 184 15.16 -3.32 2.64
C ARG A 184 15.67 -4.60 1.97
N LEU A 185 15.02 -5.05 0.90
CA LEU A 185 15.35 -6.29 0.20
C LEU A 185 16.46 -6.13 -0.84
N THR A 186 16.72 -4.92 -1.34
CA THR A 186 17.58 -4.66 -2.48
C THR A 186 18.82 -3.82 -2.15
N THR A 187 19.02 -3.45 -0.88
CA THR A 187 20.20 -2.73 -0.42
C THR A 187 21.05 -3.60 0.51
N TYR A 188 22.30 -3.18 0.78
CA TYR A 188 23.19 -3.90 1.68
C TYR A 188 22.68 -3.88 3.13
N GLU A 189 23.26 -4.72 3.98
CA GLU A 189 22.89 -4.86 5.41
C GLU A 189 23.05 -3.56 6.22
N GLU A 190 23.87 -2.61 5.75
CA GLU A 190 24.00 -1.28 6.37
C GLU A 190 22.75 -0.41 6.20
N PHE A 191 21.77 -0.83 5.36
CA PHE A 191 20.50 -0.13 5.26
C PHE A 191 19.71 -0.30 6.57
N ASP A 192 19.69 0.77 7.37
CA ASP A 192 18.97 0.77 8.64
C ASP A 192 17.46 1.03 8.40
N VAL A 193 16.68 -0.06 8.45
CA VAL A 193 15.21 0.00 8.35
C VAL A 193 14.60 0.88 9.46
N ARG A 194 15.26 1.00 10.62
CA ARG A 194 14.79 1.83 11.74
C ARG A 194 14.75 3.32 11.38
N GLU A 195 15.70 3.80 10.57
CA GLU A 195 15.65 5.18 10.06
C GLU A 195 14.44 5.39 9.13
N THR A 196 14.14 4.43 8.27
CA THR A 196 12.96 4.48 7.40
C THR A 196 11.67 4.44 8.22
N ARG A 197 11.59 3.57 9.23
CA ARG A 197 10.44 3.51 10.15
C ARG A 197 10.25 4.83 10.91
N ARG A 198 11.32 5.39 11.48
CA ARG A 198 11.27 6.70 12.15
C ARG A 198 10.79 7.81 11.20
N ALA A 199 11.17 7.76 9.93
CA ALA A 199 10.68 8.71 8.94
C ALA A 199 9.17 8.54 8.67
N LEU A 200 8.67 7.29 8.57
CA LEU A 200 7.24 6.99 8.45
C LEU A 200 6.45 7.45 9.69
N GLU A 201 6.93 7.12 10.90
CA GLU A 201 6.33 7.58 12.16
C GLU A 201 6.28 9.11 12.22
N THR A 202 7.41 9.78 11.89
CA THR A 202 7.47 11.24 11.84
C THR A 202 6.48 11.83 10.82
N TYR A 203 6.26 11.13 9.71
CA TYR A 203 5.25 11.53 8.73
C TYR A 203 3.84 11.41 9.31
N LEU A 204 3.50 10.29 9.94
CA LEU A 204 2.21 10.08 10.59
C LEU A 204 1.94 11.11 11.69
N ASP A 205 2.96 11.45 12.51
CA ASP A 205 2.87 12.46 13.56
C ASP A 205 2.64 13.89 13.01
N ARG A 206 2.94 14.13 11.73
CA ARG A 206 2.71 15.41 11.05
C ARG A 206 1.38 15.50 10.33
N LEU A 207 0.62 14.41 10.28
CA LEU A 207 -0.74 14.51 9.76
C LEU A 207 -1.54 15.49 10.63
N PRO A 208 -2.15 16.51 10.03
CA PRO A 208 -2.88 17.52 10.79
C PRO A 208 -3.95 16.88 11.68
N SER A 209 -3.94 17.19 12.97
CA SER A 209 -4.89 16.68 13.95
C SER A 209 -5.58 17.80 14.72
N THR A 210 -6.73 17.51 15.32
CA THR A 210 -7.45 18.48 16.16
C THR A 210 -6.73 18.82 17.46
N GLU A 211 -5.77 17.99 17.90
CA GLU A 211 -4.96 18.27 19.11
C GLU A 211 -3.92 19.36 18.87
N ASP A 212 -3.48 19.58 17.63
CA ASP A 212 -2.58 20.68 17.24
C ASP A 212 -3.28 22.06 17.13
N GLY A 213 -4.58 22.13 17.44
CA GLY A 213 -5.42 23.32 17.42
C GLY A 213 -5.08 24.37 18.48
N THR A 214 -3.78 24.68 18.67
CA THR A 214 -3.36 25.95 19.29
C THR A 214 -3.44 27.01 18.22
N THR A 215 -4.59 27.69 18.17
CA THR A 215 -4.82 29.05 17.67
C THR A 215 -3.61 29.69 16.96
N VAL A 216 -3.51 29.56 15.68
CA VAL A 216 -2.87 30.61 14.89
C VAL A 216 -3.85 31.78 14.91
N GLY A 217 -3.55 32.73 15.81
CA GLY A 217 -4.36 33.91 16.05
C GLY A 217 -4.71 34.62 14.75
N GLY A 218 -5.99 35.00 14.67
CA GLY A 218 -6.50 35.83 13.60
C GLY A 218 -5.63 37.05 13.36
N ALA A 219 -4.96 37.07 12.23
CA ALA A 219 -4.46 38.31 11.68
C ALA A 219 -5.68 39.04 11.09
N GLU A 220 -6.21 39.99 11.87
CA GLU A 220 -7.12 41.01 11.32
C GLU A 220 -6.45 41.65 10.10
N PRO A 221 -7.16 41.85 8.99
CA PRO A 221 -6.63 42.62 7.89
C PRO A 221 -6.52 44.10 8.36
N ALA A 222 -5.30 44.58 8.49
CA ALA A 222 -5.03 45.99 8.70
C ALA A 222 -5.59 46.78 7.50
N ARG A 223 -6.71 47.46 7.75
CA ARG A 223 -7.18 48.55 6.90
C ARG A 223 -6.24 49.72 7.19
N ASP A 224 -5.28 49.93 6.32
CA ASP A 224 -4.59 51.22 6.25
C ASP A 224 -4.78 51.79 4.84
N GLY A 225 -5.55 52.87 4.86
CA GLY A 225 -5.76 53.71 3.68
C GLY A 225 -4.49 54.50 3.39
N MET A 226 -3.99 54.36 2.19
CA MET A 226 -3.01 55.31 1.66
C MET A 226 -3.51 55.82 0.34
N THR A 227 -3.96 57.07 0.40
CA THR A 227 -4.27 57.98 -0.68
C THR A 227 -3.08 58.11 -1.62
N ILE A 228 -3.35 57.97 -2.92
CA ILE A 228 -2.43 58.28 -3.99
C ILE A 228 -2.50 59.79 -4.21
N ASP A 229 -1.37 60.47 -4.12
CA ASP A 229 -1.20 61.83 -4.60
C ASP A 229 -0.32 61.80 -5.85
N GLU A 230 -0.86 62.44 -6.89
CA GLU A 230 -0.21 62.66 -8.18
C GLU A 230 0.90 63.70 -8.04
N ALA A 231 2.00 63.53 -8.73
CA ALA A 231 2.56 64.49 -9.68
C ALA A 231 4.08 64.30 -9.92
N GLY A 232 4.50 64.37 -11.16
CA GLY A 232 5.86 64.80 -11.48
C GLY A 232 6.60 63.99 -12.55
N SER A 233 6.34 64.34 -13.78
CA SER A 233 7.17 64.09 -14.98
C SER A 233 8.61 64.58 -14.87
N THR A 234 9.53 63.85 -15.54
CA THR A 234 10.55 64.33 -16.54
C THR A 234 11.54 63.18 -16.76
N GLU A 235 11.59 62.67 -17.97
CA GLU A 235 12.55 62.91 -19.10
C GLU A 235 14.02 62.61 -18.79
N ASP A 236 14.55 61.86 -19.71
CA ASP A 236 15.88 61.75 -20.34
C ASP A 236 16.62 60.43 -20.04
N ASP A 237 16.74 59.61 -21.05
CA ASP A 237 17.73 59.50 -22.13
C ASP A 237 19.05 58.82 -21.71
N ASP A 238 19.38 57.86 -22.45
CA ASP A 238 20.70 57.40 -22.94
C ASP A 238 21.00 55.87 -22.68
N GLY A 239 20.89 55.10 -23.73
CA GLY A 239 21.74 53.92 -23.90
C GLY A 239 23.14 54.36 -24.37
N PRO A 240 24.09 53.49 -24.57
CA PRO A 240 24.04 52.20 -25.26
C PRO A 240 25.05 51.11 -24.80
N GLU A 241 25.07 50.05 -25.59
CA GLU A 241 26.21 49.17 -25.93
C GLU A 241 26.42 47.86 -25.17
N ARG A 242 26.17 46.79 -25.93
CA ARG A 242 26.87 45.50 -25.81
C ARG A 242 28.34 45.64 -26.19
N PRO A 243 29.22 44.73 -25.72
CA PRO A 243 29.71 43.75 -26.68
C PRO A 243 29.84 42.28 -26.16
N ASP A 244 29.81 41.42 -27.17
CA ASP A 244 30.18 40.01 -27.23
C ASP A 244 31.47 39.64 -26.47
N HIS A 245 31.40 38.46 -25.80
CA HIS A 245 32.32 37.34 -26.04
C HIS A 245 31.75 36.08 -25.42
#